data_9e01b4f065c27ab4c5dbbbeb6ab8bf84
#
_entry.id   9e01b4f065c27ab4c5dbbbeb6ab8bf84
#
_cell.length_a   1.000
_cell.length_b   1.000
_cell.length_c   1.000
_cell.angle_alpha   90.00
_cell.angle_beta   90.00
_cell.angle_gamma   90.00
#
_symmetry.space_group_name_H-M   'P 1'
#
loop_
_entity.id
_entity.type
_entity.pdbx_description
1 polymer ?
#
loop_
_entity_poly.entity_id
_entity_poly.type
_entity_poly.pdbx_seq_one_letter_code
_entity_poly.pdbx_strand_id
1 'polypeptide(L)'
;MTATDLPGERLRVVIVEDNRAAADSMRQLLDLYGYEVRVAYNGPDGVQVAAEWAPDIVLCDIGLPGLDGYGVAAALRRHRTTANARLIAITAYGSDEARFRCREVGFEQHFVKPVDPEALLQCLGEAR
;
A
#
# COMPACT_ATOMS: atom_id res chain seq x y z
N MET A 1 -13.53 -15.17 4.51
CA MET A 1 -12.88 -15.65 3.29
C MET A 1 -11.51 -15.04 3.16
N THR A 2 -10.62 -15.72 2.54
CA THR A 2 -9.23 -15.27 2.38
C THR A 2 -9.05 -14.54 1.06
N ALA A 3 -7.86 -13.94 0.88
CA ALA A 3 -7.52 -13.27 -0.37
C ALA A 3 -7.50 -14.21 -1.57
N THR A 4 -7.49 -15.52 -1.34
CA THR A 4 -7.41 -16.53 -2.39
C THR A 4 -8.66 -17.42 -2.43
N ASP A 5 -9.83 -16.82 -2.24
CA ASP A 5 -11.07 -17.56 -2.17
C ASP A 5 -11.37 -18.33 -3.44
N LEU A 6 -11.02 -17.77 -4.58
CA LEU A 6 -11.25 -18.40 -5.87
C LEU A 6 -9.94 -18.96 -6.41
N PRO A 7 -9.91 -20.20 -6.90
CA PRO A 7 -8.71 -20.76 -7.49
C PRO A 7 -8.17 -19.86 -8.60
N GLY A 8 -6.88 -19.57 -8.53
CA GLY A 8 -6.22 -18.73 -9.52
C GLY A 8 -6.42 -17.24 -9.34
N GLU A 9 -7.27 -16.83 -8.40
CA GLU A 9 -7.48 -15.41 -8.12
C GLU A 9 -6.83 -15.03 -6.80
N ARG A 10 -6.10 -13.93 -6.82
CA ARG A 10 -5.45 -13.37 -5.63
C ARG A 10 -5.61 -11.86 -5.65
N LEU A 11 -5.72 -11.27 -4.48
CA LEU A 11 -5.65 -9.81 -4.39
C LEU A 11 -4.22 -9.36 -4.67
N ARG A 12 -4.11 -8.32 -5.45
CA ARG A 12 -2.83 -7.73 -5.86
C ARG A 12 -2.49 -6.57 -4.95
N VAL A 13 -1.27 -6.60 -4.44
CA VAL A 13 -0.78 -5.56 -3.54
C VAL A 13 0.51 -4.98 -4.10
N VAL A 14 0.59 -3.66 -4.18
CA VAL A 14 1.85 -2.97 -4.47
C VAL A 14 2.36 -2.37 -3.17
N ILE A 15 3.63 -2.61 -2.86
CA ILE A 15 4.30 -2.00 -1.72
C ILE A 15 5.23 -0.93 -2.25
N VAL A 16 5.12 0.30 -1.74
CA VAL A 16 6.01 1.40 -2.09
C VAL A 16 6.77 1.80 -0.84
N GLU A 17 8.04 1.43 -0.76
CA GLU A 17 8.86 1.59 0.44
C GLU A 17 10.34 1.66 0.03
N ASP A 18 11.05 2.70 0.42
CA ASP A 18 12.45 2.88 0.04
C ASP A 18 13.43 2.06 0.87
N ASN A 19 13.06 1.64 2.07
CA ASN A 19 13.88 0.74 2.86
C ASN A 19 13.69 -0.68 2.32
N ARG A 20 14.71 -1.20 1.63
CA ARG A 20 14.61 -2.49 0.93
C ARG A 20 14.32 -3.64 1.88
N ALA A 21 14.97 -3.67 3.03
CA ALA A 21 14.75 -4.75 3.99
C ALA A 21 13.30 -4.74 4.50
N ALA A 22 12.76 -3.57 4.80
CA ALA A 22 11.38 -3.43 5.26
C ALA A 22 10.40 -3.85 4.17
N ALA A 23 10.63 -3.39 2.94
CA ALA A 23 9.76 -3.73 1.81
C ALA A 23 9.77 -5.23 1.54
N ASP A 24 10.95 -5.84 1.54
CA ASP A 24 11.10 -7.26 1.23
C ASP A 24 10.50 -8.13 2.34
N SER A 25 10.65 -7.73 3.60
CA SER A 25 10.03 -8.44 4.72
C SER A 25 8.51 -8.41 4.62
N MET A 26 7.96 -7.26 4.29
CA MET A 26 6.51 -7.11 4.13
C MET A 26 6.01 -7.96 2.96
N ARG A 27 6.76 -7.97 1.85
CA ARG A 27 6.41 -8.79 0.69
C ARG A 27 6.37 -10.28 1.08
N GLN A 28 7.37 -10.76 1.81
CA GLN A 28 7.42 -12.15 2.24
C GLN A 28 6.23 -12.51 3.10
N LEU A 29 5.86 -11.62 4.02
CA LEU A 29 4.70 -11.83 4.88
C LEU A 29 3.42 -11.97 4.06
N LEU A 30 3.20 -11.04 3.13
CA LEU A 30 1.98 -11.05 2.33
C LEU A 30 1.94 -12.21 1.35
N ASP A 31 3.07 -12.60 0.79
CA ASP A 31 3.16 -13.79 -0.05
C ASP A 31 2.69 -15.03 0.71
N LEU A 32 3.12 -15.16 1.97
CA LEU A 32 2.74 -16.30 2.81
C LEU A 32 1.22 -16.38 3.02
N TYR A 33 0.56 -15.23 3.03
CA TYR A 33 -0.89 -15.17 3.27
C TYR A 33 -1.71 -15.14 1.98
N GLY A 34 -1.07 -15.42 0.84
CA GLY A 34 -1.80 -15.63 -0.40
C GLY A 34 -2.00 -14.41 -1.27
N TYR A 35 -1.41 -13.27 -0.92
CA TYR A 35 -1.46 -12.08 -1.76
C TYR A 35 -0.44 -12.17 -2.88
N GLU A 36 -0.77 -11.56 -4.01
CA GLU A 36 0.18 -11.39 -5.10
C GLU A 36 0.80 -10.01 -4.95
N VAL A 37 2.13 -9.93 -4.81
CA VAL A 37 2.79 -8.71 -4.35
C VAL A 37 3.85 -8.26 -5.34
N ARG A 38 3.89 -6.96 -5.61
CA ARG A 38 4.99 -6.29 -6.31
C ARG A 38 5.49 -5.16 -5.44
N VAL A 39 6.80 -4.89 -5.54
CA VAL A 39 7.46 -3.88 -4.71
C VAL A 39 8.07 -2.81 -5.60
N ALA A 40 7.95 -1.56 -5.18
CA ALA A 40 8.67 -0.43 -5.75
C ALA A 40 9.40 0.28 -4.60
N TYR A 41 10.60 0.76 -4.89
CA TYR A 41 11.45 1.33 -3.85
C TYR A 41 11.51 2.86 -3.87
N ASN A 42 10.68 3.47 -4.69
CA ASN A 42 10.53 4.92 -4.73
C ASN A 42 9.15 5.30 -5.26
N GLY A 43 8.78 6.56 -5.09
CA GLY A 43 7.45 7.04 -5.48
C GLY A 43 7.13 6.89 -6.96
N PRO A 44 7.97 7.39 -7.86
CA PRO A 44 7.68 7.30 -9.30
C PRO A 44 7.54 5.87 -9.80
N ASP A 45 8.40 4.96 -9.34
CA ASP A 45 8.29 3.54 -9.72
C ASP A 45 7.00 2.95 -9.16
N GLY A 46 6.62 3.35 -7.93
CA GLY A 46 5.37 2.89 -7.33
C GLY A 46 4.16 3.28 -8.15
N VAL A 47 4.12 4.52 -8.61
CA VAL A 47 3.03 4.99 -9.47
C VAL A 47 2.99 4.20 -10.78
N GLN A 48 4.16 4.01 -11.39
CA GLN A 48 4.23 3.30 -12.67
C GLN A 48 3.80 1.84 -12.54
N VAL A 49 4.34 1.13 -11.57
CA VAL A 49 3.99 -0.27 -11.33
C VAL A 49 2.49 -0.42 -11.06
N ALA A 50 1.95 0.45 -10.20
CA ALA A 50 0.53 0.39 -9.86
C ALA A 50 -0.35 0.68 -11.08
N ALA A 51 0.00 1.71 -11.86
CA ALA A 51 -0.78 2.07 -13.03
C ALA A 51 -0.82 0.94 -14.07
N GLU A 52 0.29 0.24 -14.25
CA GLU A 52 0.40 -0.85 -15.22
C GLU A 52 -0.27 -2.15 -14.75
N TRP A 53 -0.19 -2.42 -13.46
CA TRP A 53 -0.65 -3.70 -12.90
C TRP A 53 -2.08 -3.66 -12.35
N ALA A 54 -2.59 -2.47 -12.08
CA ALA A 54 -3.94 -2.27 -11.53
C ALA A 54 -4.15 -3.09 -10.24
N PRO A 55 -3.39 -2.79 -9.17
CA PRO A 55 -3.53 -3.53 -7.92
C PRO A 55 -4.85 -3.23 -7.22
N ASP A 56 -5.23 -4.13 -6.33
CA ASP A 56 -6.39 -3.91 -5.46
C ASP A 56 -6.02 -3.01 -4.28
N ILE A 57 -4.78 -3.12 -3.82
CA ILE A 57 -4.30 -2.43 -2.61
C ILE A 57 -2.91 -1.88 -2.87
N VAL A 58 -2.66 -0.66 -2.38
CA VAL A 58 -1.31 -0.07 -2.38
C VAL A 58 -0.95 0.26 -0.95
N LEU A 59 0.16 -0.32 -0.47
CA LEU A 59 0.76 0.02 0.82
C LEU A 59 1.89 0.99 0.54
N CYS A 60 1.80 2.20 1.05
CA CYS A 60 2.76 3.24 0.69
C CYS A 60 3.34 3.94 1.90
N ASP A 61 4.66 3.96 1.99
CA ASP A 61 5.35 4.78 2.97
C ASP A 61 5.14 6.26 2.61
N ILE A 62 4.82 7.05 3.61
CA ILE A 62 4.62 8.48 3.42
C ILE A 62 5.95 9.22 3.27
N GLY A 63 6.97 8.78 4.00
CA GLY A 63 8.26 9.47 4.08
C GLY A 63 9.23 9.19 2.95
N LEU A 64 8.76 8.90 1.75
CA LEU A 64 9.63 8.62 0.61
C LEU A 64 10.38 9.88 0.17
N PRO A 65 11.68 9.77 -0.14
CA PRO A 65 12.39 10.91 -0.69
C PRO A 65 11.93 11.21 -2.11
N GLY A 66 12.00 12.47 -2.51
CA GLY A 66 11.50 12.88 -3.81
C GLY A 66 9.99 12.95 -3.82
N LEU A 67 9.35 12.10 -4.61
CA LEU A 67 7.89 12.00 -4.60
C LEU A 67 7.46 11.21 -3.36
N ASP A 68 6.87 11.89 -2.40
CA ASP A 68 6.48 11.26 -1.14
C ASP A 68 5.15 10.49 -1.28
N GLY A 69 4.71 9.87 -0.18
CA GLY A 69 3.49 9.06 -0.20
C GLY A 69 2.24 9.86 -0.50
N TYR A 70 2.17 11.11 -0.10
CA TYR A 70 1.02 11.96 -0.45
C TYR A 70 0.98 12.20 -1.95
N GLY A 71 2.13 12.46 -2.55
CA GLY A 71 2.23 12.64 -4.00
C GLY A 71 1.89 11.37 -4.78
N VAL A 72 2.33 10.22 -4.27
CA VAL A 72 1.98 8.93 -4.85
C VAL A 72 0.46 8.74 -4.85
N ALA A 73 -0.18 8.97 -3.70
CA ALA A 73 -1.64 8.81 -3.58
C ALA A 73 -2.38 9.73 -4.54
N ALA A 74 -1.96 10.99 -4.63
CA ALA A 74 -2.59 11.94 -5.54
C ALA A 74 -2.47 11.48 -7.00
N ALA A 75 -1.31 10.98 -7.39
CA ALA A 75 -1.10 10.47 -8.74
C ALA A 75 -1.98 9.24 -9.02
N LEU A 76 -2.06 8.31 -8.06
CA LEU A 76 -2.87 7.11 -8.23
C LEU A 76 -4.35 7.43 -8.37
N ARG A 77 -4.85 8.42 -7.64
CA ARG A 77 -6.26 8.81 -7.74
C ARG A 77 -6.62 9.41 -9.09
N ARG A 78 -5.64 9.93 -9.83
CA ARG A 78 -5.87 10.49 -11.17
C ARG A 78 -5.74 9.45 -12.28
N HIS A 79 -5.21 8.26 -11.99
CA HIS A 79 -5.05 7.20 -12.98
C HIS A 79 -6.29 6.31 -13.00
N ARG A 80 -6.78 6.00 -14.20
CA ARG A 80 -7.98 5.19 -14.34
C ARG A 80 -7.85 3.82 -13.71
N THR A 81 -6.68 3.18 -13.84
CA THR A 81 -6.47 1.83 -13.34
C THR A 81 -6.31 1.76 -11.83
N THR A 82 -6.04 2.88 -11.17
CA THR A 82 -5.76 2.91 -9.73
C THR A 82 -6.70 3.81 -8.95
N ALA A 83 -7.65 4.47 -9.63
CA ALA A 83 -8.52 5.44 -8.99
C ALA A 83 -9.31 4.85 -7.82
N ASN A 84 -9.65 3.58 -7.88
CA ASN A 84 -10.45 2.90 -6.86
C ASN A 84 -9.65 1.90 -6.03
N ALA A 85 -8.32 1.84 -6.18
CA ALA A 85 -7.49 0.98 -5.36
C ALA A 85 -7.57 1.43 -3.90
N ARG A 86 -7.49 0.48 -2.98
CA ARG A 86 -7.39 0.80 -1.56
C ARG A 86 -5.99 1.31 -1.27
N LEU A 87 -5.89 2.50 -0.70
CA LEU A 87 -4.59 3.09 -0.35
C LEU A 87 -4.43 3.03 1.16
N ILE A 88 -3.32 2.44 1.59
CA ILE A 88 -3.01 2.27 3.01
C ILE A 88 -1.65 2.91 3.26
N ALA A 89 -1.60 3.87 4.18
CA ALA A 89 -0.37 4.58 4.51
C ALA A 89 0.41 3.86 5.59
N ILE A 90 1.72 3.83 5.44
CA ILE A 90 2.64 3.33 6.45
C ILE A 90 3.65 4.45 6.68
N THR A 91 3.83 4.86 7.92
CA THR A 91 4.63 6.05 8.17
C THR A 91 5.29 6.01 9.55
N ALA A 92 6.39 6.74 9.69
CA ALA A 92 6.99 7.00 10.98
C ALA A 92 6.24 8.07 11.77
N TYR A 93 5.27 8.75 11.15
CA TYR A 93 4.59 9.91 11.73
C TYR A 93 3.16 9.60 12.11
N GLY A 94 2.84 9.70 13.41
CA GLY A 94 1.52 9.38 13.92
C GLY A 94 0.70 10.58 14.36
N SER A 95 1.07 11.81 13.98
CA SER A 95 0.35 13.00 14.40
C SER A 95 -1.04 13.09 13.79
N ASP A 96 -1.92 13.85 14.43
CA ASP A 96 -3.26 14.10 13.91
C ASP A 96 -3.21 14.80 12.56
N GLU A 97 -2.25 15.71 12.38
CA GLU A 97 -2.05 16.39 11.11
C GLU A 97 -1.69 15.41 9.99
N ALA A 98 -0.78 14.47 10.26
CA ALA A 98 -0.41 13.45 9.28
C ALA A 98 -1.59 12.56 8.94
N ARG A 99 -2.38 12.16 9.93
CA ARG A 99 -3.58 11.35 9.70
C ARG A 99 -4.61 12.07 8.85
N PHE A 100 -4.83 13.35 9.15
CA PHE A 100 -5.76 14.18 8.38
C PHE A 100 -5.31 14.27 6.93
N ARG A 101 -4.02 14.55 6.72
CA ARG A 101 -3.48 14.69 5.37
C ARG A 101 -3.55 13.37 4.59
N CYS A 102 -3.33 12.24 5.25
CA CYS A 102 -3.49 10.94 4.63
C CYS A 102 -4.91 10.75 4.10
N ARG A 103 -5.91 11.07 4.91
CA ARG A 103 -7.31 10.93 4.48
C ARG A 103 -7.64 11.85 3.32
N GLU A 104 -7.10 13.07 3.35
CA GLU A 104 -7.35 14.05 2.29
C GLU A 104 -6.89 13.57 0.92
N VAL A 105 -5.78 12.85 0.85
CA VAL A 105 -5.26 12.34 -0.42
C VAL A 105 -5.80 10.96 -0.78
N GLY A 106 -6.63 10.37 0.08
CA GLY A 106 -7.32 9.13 -0.26
C GLY A 106 -6.85 7.86 0.43
N PHE A 107 -5.98 7.97 1.43
CA PHE A 107 -5.63 6.80 2.24
C PHE A 107 -6.81 6.45 3.16
N GLU A 108 -7.22 5.20 3.12
CA GLU A 108 -8.33 4.73 3.97
C GLU A 108 -7.85 4.29 5.35
N GLN A 109 -6.57 3.95 5.49
CA GLN A 109 -5.96 3.49 6.73
C GLN A 109 -4.56 4.05 6.87
N HIS A 110 -4.08 4.11 8.10
CA HIS A 110 -2.81 4.72 8.44
C HIS A 110 -2.16 3.89 9.56
N PHE A 111 -1.00 3.30 9.27
CA PHE A 111 -0.24 2.54 10.26
C PHE A 111 1.06 3.25 10.58
N VAL A 112 1.37 3.35 11.87
CA VAL A 112 2.62 3.95 12.34
C VAL A 112 3.65 2.85 12.52
N LYS A 113 4.87 3.07 12.04
CA LYS A 113 5.97 2.12 12.18
C LYS A 113 6.43 1.99 13.62
N PRO A 114 6.81 0.80 14.09
CA PRO A 114 6.79 -0.47 13.37
C PRO A 114 5.38 -1.01 13.22
N VAL A 115 5.07 -1.55 12.04
CA VAL A 115 3.73 -2.04 11.74
C VAL A 115 3.50 -3.38 12.42
N ASP A 116 2.37 -3.51 13.13
CA ASP A 116 1.95 -4.79 13.67
C ASP A 116 1.45 -5.68 12.52
N PRO A 117 2.12 -6.82 12.27
CA PRO A 117 1.72 -7.69 11.16
C PRO A 117 0.28 -8.17 11.24
N GLU A 118 -0.20 -8.51 12.44
CA GLU A 118 -1.58 -8.99 12.60
C GLU A 118 -2.59 -7.90 12.26
N ALA A 119 -2.35 -6.67 12.72
CA ALA A 119 -3.24 -5.55 12.44
C ALA A 119 -3.27 -5.26 10.94
N LEU A 120 -2.12 -5.32 10.28
CA LEU A 120 -2.04 -5.11 8.84
C LEU A 120 -2.82 -6.18 8.08
N LEU A 121 -2.58 -7.45 8.41
CA LEU A 121 -3.26 -8.56 7.73
C LEU A 121 -4.77 -8.48 7.93
N GLN A 122 -5.21 -8.11 9.13
CA GLN A 122 -6.63 -7.95 9.40
C GLN A 122 -7.23 -6.84 8.54
N CYS A 123 -6.52 -5.72 8.43
CA CYS A 123 -6.96 -4.59 7.60
C CYS A 123 -7.09 -5.01 6.13
N LEU A 124 -6.11 -5.71 5.59
CA LEU A 124 -6.12 -6.14 4.19
C LEU A 124 -7.25 -7.14 3.91
N GLY A 125 -7.59 -7.95 4.89
CA GLY A 125 -8.63 -8.97 4.73
C GLY A 125 -10.05 -8.44 4.91
N GLU A 126 -10.24 -7.18 5.30
CA GLU A 126 -11.57 -6.62 5.51
C GLU A 126 -12.32 -6.45 4.21
N ALA A 127 -13.62 -6.76 4.24
CA ALA A 127 -14.50 -6.52 3.11
C ALA A 127 -14.68 -5.02 2.89
N ARG A 128 -14.87 -4.63 1.65
CA ARG A 128 -15.10 -3.24 1.29
C ARG A 128 -16.55 -2.89 1.30
#